data_1a63de7c990ff0826e187d0a845c8033
#
_entry.id   1a63de7c990ff0826e187d0a845c8033
#
_cell.length_a   1.000
_cell.length_b   1.000
_cell.length_c   1.000
_cell.angle_alpha   90.00
_cell.angle_beta   90.00
_cell.angle_gamma   90.00
#
_symmetry.space_group_name_H-M   'P 1'
#
loop_
_entity.id
_entity.type
_entity.pdbx_description
1 polymer ?
#
loop_
_entity_poly.entity_id
_entity_poly.type
_entity_poly.pdbx_seq_one_letter_code
_entity_poly.pdbx_strand_id
1 'polypeptide(L)'
;MTDAPDAPENKAKRDQANALDKIDEGARKSDAETFGRGWGSEPVRKQTLNPLFELTLTRVREFVREPEVIFWVFIFPVLLACALGLAFRNTAPEKIRIAVEENAKSVAVTQVATALERSGDVVPVMLSEEEAARALRTGNVALVVRVAESEISDTRSQISNPGSQNSDPRSQNADPGSQNAFPQLIYRYDPTRPESRTAKLAVDNALWRAKGTDNNLNVRDETVAEVGARYIDFLIPGLIGLNLMGSGMWGLGFAIVSARGKKLLKRFAATPMRRSHYLLSFMLSRLLFLALEVAALVVFARFVFGVVVRGSLIDVAVCAIIGALAFSGLGLLVAARPRTVEGVSGLMNFVMLPMWLLSGTFFSAARFPQWFQPIIKALPLTALNDVMRAVMNDGVPLMSHWTQLAIVLAWGLVSFVVALRIFRWQ
;
A
#
# COMPACT_ATOMS: atom_id res chain seq x y z
N MET A 1 112.71 -10.24 -12.42
CA MET A 1 111.59 -9.47 -11.89
C MET A 1 110.66 -10.46 -11.27
N THR A 2 110.69 -10.46 -9.98
CA THR A 2 110.12 -11.49 -9.09
C THR A 2 108.65 -11.19 -8.82
N ASP A 3 107.83 -12.16 -9.14
CA ASP A 3 106.39 -12.17 -8.69
C ASP A 3 106.31 -12.31 -7.17
N ALA A 4 105.83 -11.35 -6.52
CA ALA A 4 105.51 -11.39 -5.06
C ALA A 4 104.27 -12.22 -4.82
N PRO A 5 104.24 -13.12 -3.82
CA PRO A 5 103.03 -13.90 -3.52
C PRO A 5 101.94 -13.04 -2.93
N ASP A 6 100.73 -13.21 -3.47
CA ASP A 6 99.49 -12.55 -3.03
C ASP A 6 99.23 -12.80 -1.53
N ALA A 7 98.99 -11.73 -0.78
CA ALA A 7 98.79 -11.83 0.64
C ALA A 7 97.52 -12.62 0.96
N PRO A 8 97.50 -13.47 2.01
CA PRO A 8 96.44 -14.40 2.32
C PRO A 8 95.05 -13.69 2.54
N GLU A 9 95.11 -12.44 2.85
CA GLU A 9 93.90 -11.61 3.07
C GLU A 9 93.13 -11.30 1.76
N ASN A 10 93.85 -11.18 0.64
CA ASN A 10 93.24 -10.94 -0.67
C ASN A 10 92.55 -12.20 -1.23
N LYS A 11 93.13 -13.39 -0.90
CA LYS A 11 92.52 -14.67 -1.29
C LYS A 11 91.22 -14.94 -0.56
N ALA A 12 91.15 -14.65 0.77
CA ALA A 12 89.96 -14.81 1.56
C ALA A 12 88.80 -13.86 1.11
N LYS A 13 89.10 -12.63 0.73
CA LYS A 13 88.13 -11.68 0.17
C LYS A 13 87.60 -12.09 -1.19
N ARG A 14 88.41 -12.68 -2.06
CA ARG A 14 88.03 -13.25 -3.36
C ARG A 14 87.11 -14.47 -3.19
N ASP A 15 87.47 -15.38 -2.26
CA ASP A 15 86.68 -16.58 -2.01
C ASP A 15 85.34 -16.24 -1.39
N GLN A 16 85.24 -15.18 -0.55
CA GLN A 16 84.03 -14.67 0.01
C GLN A 16 83.15 -13.99 -1.06
N ALA A 17 83.75 -13.23 -1.97
CA ALA A 17 83.05 -12.60 -3.09
C ALA A 17 82.40 -13.62 -4.05
N ASN A 18 83.22 -14.70 -4.39
CA ASN A 18 82.76 -15.79 -5.24
C ASN A 18 81.63 -16.65 -4.56
N ALA A 19 81.67 -16.78 -3.23
CA ALA A 19 80.61 -17.47 -2.48
C ALA A 19 79.31 -16.68 -2.46
N LEU A 20 79.42 -15.37 -2.32
CA LEU A 20 78.22 -14.46 -2.37
C LEU A 20 77.58 -14.44 -3.78
N ASP A 21 78.42 -14.42 -4.83
CA ASP A 21 77.90 -14.44 -6.22
C ASP A 21 77.20 -15.78 -6.54
N LYS A 22 77.71 -16.91 -6.03
CA LYS A 22 77.03 -18.22 -6.17
C LYS A 22 75.74 -18.32 -5.42
N ILE A 23 75.60 -17.66 -4.24
CA ILE A 23 74.36 -17.60 -3.46
C ILE A 23 73.33 -16.72 -4.19
N ASP A 24 73.72 -15.57 -4.74
CA ASP A 24 72.84 -14.65 -5.47
C ASP A 24 72.37 -15.27 -6.83
N GLU A 25 73.27 -16.04 -7.51
CA GLU A 25 72.90 -16.78 -8.73
C GLU A 25 71.94 -17.95 -8.43
N GLY A 26 72.09 -18.62 -7.29
CA GLY A 26 71.20 -19.66 -6.80
C GLY A 26 69.83 -19.12 -6.43
N ALA A 27 69.82 -17.97 -5.75
CA ALA A 27 68.58 -17.28 -5.41
C ALA A 27 67.81 -16.79 -6.66
N ARG A 28 68.52 -16.22 -7.64
CA ARG A 28 67.88 -15.77 -8.91
C ARG A 28 67.32 -16.93 -9.74
N LYS A 29 68.00 -18.12 -9.73
CA LYS A 29 67.51 -19.33 -10.40
C LYS A 29 66.29 -19.91 -9.68
N SER A 30 66.32 -19.92 -8.34
CA SER A 30 65.16 -20.36 -7.52
C SER A 30 63.93 -19.47 -7.73
N ASP A 31 64.12 -18.13 -7.73
CA ASP A 31 63.03 -17.20 -7.96
C ASP A 31 62.49 -17.29 -9.40
N ALA A 32 63.37 -17.51 -10.38
CA ALA A 32 62.92 -17.70 -11.77
C ALA A 32 62.18 -19.02 -11.98
N GLU A 33 62.52 -20.08 -11.29
CA GLU A 33 61.81 -21.37 -11.33
C GLU A 33 60.47 -21.31 -10.55
N THR A 34 60.42 -20.57 -9.44
CA THR A 34 59.21 -20.38 -8.64
C THR A 34 58.23 -19.48 -9.36
N PHE A 35 58.70 -18.41 -10.03
CA PHE A 35 57.87 -17.52 -10.84
C PHE A 35 57.39 -18.17 -12.14
N GLY A 36 58.18 -19.08 -12.73
CA GLY A 36 57.81 -19.83 -13.94
C GLY A 36 56.76 -20.93 -13.70
N ARG A 37 56.66 -21.49 -12.49
CA ARG A 37 55.70 -22.56 -12.16
C ARG A 37 54.35 -22.03 -11.65
N GLY A 38 54.26 -20.76 -11.24
CA GLY A 38 53.04 -20.18 -10.64
C GLY A 38 51.97 -19.75 -11.65
N TRP A 39 52.32 -19.59 -12.90
CA TRP A 39 51.38 -19.17 -13.97
C TRP A 39 51.39 -20.18 -15.11
N GLY A 40 51.33 -21.46 -14.76
CA GLY A 40 50.95 -22.48 -15.72
C GLY A 40 49.65 -22.08 -16.33
N SER A 41 49.64 -21.87 -17.64
CA SER A 41 48.50 -21.68 -18.47
C SER A 41 47.57 -22.90 -18.34
N GLU A 42 46.80 -22.96 -17.22
CA GLU A 42 45.59 -23.71 -17.30
C GLU A 42 44.78 -23.09 -18.46
N PRO A 43 44.32 -23.87 -19.42
CA PRO A 43 43.52 -23.35 -20.49
C PRO A 43 42.34 -22.69 -19.79
N VAL A 44 42.26 -21.34 -19.85
CA VAL A 44 41.08 -20.58 -19.44
C VAL A 44 39.94 -21.30 -20.14
N ARG A 45 39.26 -22.17 -19.39
CA ARG A 45 38.08 -22.87 -19.85
C ARG A 45 37.17 -21.76 -20.37
N LYS A 46 37.11 -21.60 -21.69
CA LYS A 46 36.17 -20.67 -22.34
C LYS A 46 34.79 -21.09 -21.88
N GLN A 47 34.41 -20.59 -20.72
CA GLN A 47 33.01 -20.66 -20.29
C GLN A 47 32.29 -19.78 -21.29
N THR A 48 31.69 -20.42 -22.28
CA THR A 48 30.83 -19.79 -23.31
C THR A 48 29.50 -19.32 -22.71
N LEU A 49 29.46 -19.14 -21.41
CA LEU A 49 28.27 -18.60 -20.74
C LEU A 49 28.17 -17.10 -21.07
N ASN A 50 27.03 -16.74 -21.62
CA ASN A 50 26.73 -15.37 -21.99
C ASN A 50 26.95 -14.45 -20.76
N PRO A 51 27.79 -13.39 -20.83
CA PRO A 51 28.08 -12.51 -19.70
C PRO A 51 26.82 -11.95 -19.02
N LEU A 52 25.76 -11.79 -19.78
CA LEU A 52 24.44 -11.37 -19.29
C LEU A 52 23.85 -12.41 -18.32
N PHE A 53 23.96 -13.70 -18.65
CA PHE A 53 23.43 -14.78 -17.81
C PHE A 53 24.18 -14.87 -16.48
N GLU A 54 25.48 -14.80 -16.48
CA GLU A 54 26.31 -14.83 -15.25
C GLU A 54 26.03 -13.64 -14.35
N LEU A 55 25.89 -12.44 -14.92
CA LEU A 55 25.53 -11.25 -14.16
C LEU A 55 24.12 -11.37 -13.56
N THR A 56 23.16 -11.88 -14.32
CA THR A 56 21.80 -12.09 -13.84
C THR A 56 21.76 -13.11 -12.71
N LEU A 57 22.47 -14.23 -12.86
CA LEU A 57 22.58 -15.28 -11.84
C LEU A 57 23.25 -14.76 -10.56
N THR A 58 24.28 -13.95 -10.70
CA THR A 58 24.96 -13.31 -9.55
C THR A 58 23.98 -12.41 -8.79
N ARG A 59 23.16 -11.63 -9.50
CA ARG A 59 22.13 -10.80 -8.88
C ARG A 59 21.05 -11.60 -8.16
N VAL A 60 20.62 -12.72 -8.75
CA VAL A 60 19.68 -13.64 -8.10
C VAL A 60 20.27 -14.20 -6.81
N ARG A 61 21.54 -14.62 -6.84
CA ARG A 61 22.23 -15.14 -5.64
C ARG A 61 22.40 -14.05 -4.56
N GLU A 62 22.74 -12.81 -4.95
CA GLU A 62 22.82 -11.66 -4.06
C GLU A 62 21.48 -11.42 -3.34
N PHE A 63 20.39 -11.37 -4.10
CA PHE A 63 19.05 -11.18 -3.56
C PHE A 63 18.64 -12.28 -2.57
N VAL A 64 18.86 -13.55 -2.91
CA VAL A 64 18.48 -14.68 -2.03
C VAL A 64 19.29 -14.70 -0.73
N ARG A 65 20.47 -14.10 -0.72
CA ARG A 65 21.33 -14.01 0.48
C ARG A 65 20.97 -12.86 1.41
N GLU A 66 20.06 -11.98 1.03
CA GLU A 66 19.61 -10.84 1.84
C GLU A 66 18.23 -11.13 2.46
N PRO A 67 18.14 -11.72 3.66
CA PRO A 67 16.87 -12.11 4.27
C PRO A 67 15.95 -10.92 4.52
N GLU A 68 16.51 -9.72 4.75
CA GLU A 68 15.73 -8.49 4.92
C GLU A 68 14.94 -8.15 3.65
N VAL A 69 15.54 -8.32 2.48
CA VAL A 69 14.87 -8.05 1.20
C VAL A 69 13.75 -9.06 0.96
N ILE A 70 14.00 -10.35 1.28
CA ILE A 70 12.98 -11.40 1.17
C ILE A 70 11.79 -11.09 2.09
N PHE A 71 12.06 -10.64 3.33
CA PHE A 71 10.99 -10.24 4.26
C PHE A 71 10.13 -9.12 3.68
N TRP A 72 10.74 -8.01 3.25
CA TRP A 72 9.98 -6.85 2.77
C TRP A 72 9.23 -7.11 1.46
N VAL A 73 9.77 -7.96 0.59
CA VAL A 73 9.21 -8.23 -0.74
C VAL A 73 8.12 -9.30 -0.71
N PHE A 74 8.28 -10.37 0.08
CA PHE A 74 7.37 -11.50 0.09
C PHE A 74 6.53 -11.59 1.38
N ILE A 75 7.17 -11.48 2.54
CA ILE A 75 6.50 -11.73 3.82
C ILE A 75 5.62 -10.53 4.21
N PHE A 76 6.14 -9.33 4.11
CA PHE A 76 5.44 -8.12 4.53
C PHE A 76 4.12 -7.88 3.77
N PRO A 77 4.04 -7.99 2.43
CA PRO A 77 2.77 -7.84 1.70
C PRO A 77 1.73 -8.89 2.10
N VAL A 78 2.19 -10.12 2.36
CA VAL A 78 1.32 -11.21 2.84
C VAL A 78 0.79 -10.91 4.25
N LEU A 79 1.66 -10.48 5.17
CA LEU A 79 1.25 -10.07 6.52
C LEU A 79 0.26 -8.90 6.48
N LEU A 80 0.53 -7.92 5.62
CA LEU A 80 -0.35 -6.76 5.45
C LEU A 80 -1.70 -7.17 4.87
N ALA A 81 -1.73 -8.06 3.89
CA ALA A 81 -2.96 -8.62 3.34
C ALA A 81 -3.74 -9.39 4.42
N CYS A 82 -3.07 -10.20 5.25
CA CYS A 82 -3.70 -10.90 6.37
C CYS A 82 -4.27 -9.91 7.39
N ALA A 83 -3.47 -8.95 7.84
CA ALA A 83 -3.87 -8.00 8.86
C ALA A 83 -5.09 -7.18 8.41
N LEU A 84 -5.03 -6.60 7.21
CA LEU A 84 -6.12 -5.79 6.67
C LEU A 84 -7.31 -6.65 6.24
N GLY A 85 -7.06 -7.82 5.66
CA GLY A 85 -8.12 -8.76 5.25
C GLY A 85 -8.92 -9.29 6.45
N LEU A 86 -8.26 -9.52 7.60
CA LEU A 86 -8.92 -9.90 8.84
C LEU A 86 -9.62 -8.70 9.50
N ALA A 87 -8.97 -7.53 9.53
CA ALA A 87 -9.53 -6.33 10.13
C ALA A 87 -10.80 -5.86 9.42
N PHE A 88 -10.86 -5.99 8.12
CA PHE A 88 -12.02 -5.61 7.28
C PHE A 88 -12.84 -6.82 6.78
N ARG A 89 -12.61 -7.99 7.36
CA ARG A 89 -13.49 -9.14 7.15
C ARG A 89 -14.86 -8.76 7.72
N ASN A 90 -15.94 -9.00 6.94
CA ASN A 90 -17.32 -8.72 7.32
C ASN A 90 -17.57 -9.01 8.81
N THR A 91 -17.29 -8.05 9.64
CA THR A 91 -17.87 -7.93 10.96
C THR A 91 -19.34 -7.62 10.69
N ALA A 92 -20.24 -8.42 11.25
CA ALA A 92 -21.65 -8.04 11.30
C ALA A 92 -21.71 -6.55 11.67
N PRO A 93 -22.59 -5.73 11.05
CA PRO A 93 -22.61 -4.29 11.30
C PRO A 93 -22.58 -4.07 12.79
N GLU A 94 -21.53 -3.40 13.25
CA GLU A 94 -21.35 -3.11 14.67
C GLU A 94 -22.60 -2.34 15.09
N LYS A 95 -23.36 -2.92 16.03
CA LYS A 95 -24.61 -2.31 16.48
C LYS A 95 -24.30 -0.91 16.97
N ILE A 96 -24.89 0.07 16.32
CA ILE A 96 -24.59 1.48 16.57
C ILE A 96 -25.09 1.83 17.99
N ARG A 97 -24.20 2.25 18.86
CA ARG A 97 -24.54 2.70 20.20
C ARG A 97 -25.14 4.08 20.16
N ILE A 98 -26.33 4.23 20.73
CA ILE A 98 -27.08 5.48 20.78
C ILE A 98 -27.39 5.77 22.24
N ALA A 99 -27.17 7.01 22.68
CA ALA A 99 -27.63 7.44 23.99
C ALA A 99 -29.08 7.91 23.88
N VAL A 100 -29.93 7.44 24.79
CA VAL A 100 -31.25 7.98 25.03
C VAL A 100 -31.19 8.74 26.35
N GLU A 101 -31.43 10.05 26.33
CA GLU A 101 -31.40 10.87 27.55
C GLU A 101 -32.53 10.48 28.48
N GLU A 102 -32.14 10.11 29.72
CA GLU A 102 -33.10 9.85 30.79
C GLU A 102 -33.63 11.18 31.34
N ASN A 103 -34.65 11.71 30.68
CA ASN A 103 -35.38 12.88 31.19
C ASN A 103 -36.57 12.36 31.95
N ALA A 104 -36.55 12.52 33.28
CA ALA A 104 -37.57 12.12 34.26
C ALA A 104 -38.56 11.04 33.79
N LYS A 105 -38.42 9.80 34.24
CA LYS A 105 -39.32 8.61 34.14
C LYS A 105 -40.55 8.73 33.21
N SER A 106 -40.37 9.27 32.02
CA SER A 106 -41.43 9.45 31.03
C SER A 106 -41.67 8.12 30.31
N VAL A 107 -42.90 7.67 30.29
CA VAL A 107 -43.35 6.48 29.53
C VAL A 107 -42.89 6.56 28.07
N ALA A 108 -42.78 7.77 27.52
CA ALA A 108 -42.33 8.05 26.18
C ALA A 108 -40.85 7.67 25.93
N VAL A 109 -39.97 7.90 26.92
CA VAL A 109 -38.54 7.52 26.81
C VAL A 109 -38.40 6.00 26.76
N THR A 110 -39.16 5.28 27.58
CA THR A 110 -39.18 3.83 27.60
C THR A 110 -39.74 3.24 26.30
N GLN A 111 -40.77 3.87 25.72
CA GLN A 111 -41.30 3.45 24.40
C GLN A 111 -40.29 3.63 23.28
N VAL A 112 -39.58 4.75 23.23
CA VAL A 112 -38.54 5.04 22.25
C VAL A 112 -37.40 4.04 22.42
N ALA A 113 -36.91 3.79 23.63
CA ALA A 113 -35.84 2.83 23.89
C ALA A 113 -36.24 1.40 23.47
N THR A 114 -37.45 0.97 23.80
CA THR A 114 -37.99 -0.35 23.41
C THR A 114 -38.15 -0.48 21.88
N ALA A 115 -38.58 0.59 21.20
CA ALA A 115 -38.68 0.61 19.76
C ALA A 115 -37.29 0.49 19.07
N LEU A 116 -36.29 1.15 19.63
CA LEU A 116 -34.89 1.06 19.15
C LEU A 116 -34.29 -0.31 19.41
N GLU A 117 -34.53 -0.92 20.58
CA GLU A 117 -34.07 -2.29 20.89
C GLU A 117 -34.67 -3.32 19.92
N ARG A 118 -35.94 -3.21 19.60
CA ARG A 118 -36.62 -4.15 18.68
C ARG A 118 -36.10 -4.09 17.26
N SER A 119 -35.48 -2.98 16.84
CA SER A 119 -34.91 -2.85 15.48
C SER A 119 -33.72 -3.78 15.23
N GLY A 120 -33.00 -4.15 16.29
CA GLY A 120 -31.80 -5.00 16.20
C GLY A 120 -30.55 -4.30 15.66
N ASP A 121 -30.70 -3.15 14.98
CA ASP A 121 -29.63 -2.42 14.30
C ASP A 121 -28.89 -1.46 15.26
N VAL A 122 -29.54 -1.05 16.33
CA VAL A 122 -29.03 -0.07 17.30
C VAL A 122 -29.07 -0.61 18.72
N VAL A 123 -28.16 -0.15 19.58
CA VAL A 123 -28.13 -0.45 21.02
C VAL A 123 -28.39 0.84 21.76
N PRO A 124 -29.61 1.06 22.27
CA PRO A 124 -29.88 2.21 23.12
C PRO A 124 -29.23 2.05 24.48
N VAL A 125 -28.56 3.09 24.95
CA VAL A 125 -27.97 3.19 26.30
C VAL A 125 -28.65 4.37 26.99
N MET A 126 -29.29 4.09 28.11
CA MET A 126 -29.89 5.15 28.92
C MET A 126 -28.81 5.90 29.69
N LEU A 127 -28.69 7.20 29.47
CA LEU A 127 -27.68 8.05 30.10
C LEU A 127 -28.31 9.37 30.57
N SER A 128 -27.77 9.91 31.65
CA SER A 128 -28.10 11.27 32.07
C SER A 128 -27.61 12.31 31.03
N GLU A 129 -28.13 13.51 31.04
CA GLU A 129 -27.75 14.57 30.06
C GLU A 129 -26.24 14.82 30.03
N GLU A 130 -25.61 14.89 31.20
CA GLU A 130 -24.15 15.10 31.30
C GLU A 130 -23.34 13.92 30.77
N GLU A 131 -23.78 12.69 31.08
CA GLU A 131 -23.12 11.47 30.60
C GLU A 131 -23.30 11.29 29.09
N ALA A 132 -24.48 11.57 28.55
CA ALA A 132 -24.78 11.52 27.13
C ALA A 132 -23.91 12.54 26.34
N ALA A 133 -23.79 13.76 26.87
CA ALA A 133 -22.92 14.78 26.28
C ALA A 133 -21.44 14.39 26.35
N ARG A 134 -21.01 13.73 27.42
CA ARG A 134 -19.63 13.20 27.54
C ARG A 134 -19.39 12.05 26.58
N ALA A 135 -20.31 11.09 26.51
CA ALA A 135 -20.23 9.92 25.62
C ALA A 135 -20.22 10.32 24.14
N LEU A 136 -20.97 11.35 23.75
CA LEU A 136 -20.94 11.89 22.39
C LEU A 136 -19.59 12.53 22.05
N ARG A 137 -19.02 13.32 22.99
CA ARG A 137 -17.69 13.94 22.78
C ARG A 137 -16.56 12.91 22.68
N THR A 138 -16.60 11.85 23.50
CA THR A 138 -15.59 10.78 23.50
C THR A 138 -15.78 9.77 22.37
N GLY A 139 -16.90 9.84 21.60
CA GLY A 139 -17.19 8.89 20.52
C GLY A 139 -17.72 7.54 20.97
N ASN A 140 -18.07 7.39 22.26
CA ASN A 140 -18.64 6.15 22.80
C ASN A 140 -20.08 5.91 22.31
N VAL A 141 -20.79 6.98 21.91
CA VAL A 141 -22.07 6.94 21.24
C VAL A 141 -22.05 7.83 19.99
N ALA A 142 -22.75 7.39 18.96
CA ALA A 142 -22.79 8.08 17.67
C ALA A 142 -23.87 9.17 17.60
N LEU A 143 -24.92 9.04 18.41
CA LEU A 143 -26.09 9.92 18.42
C LEU A 143 -26.67 9.95 19.83
N VAL A 144 -27.22 11.10 20.21
CA VAL A 144 -28.03 11.26 21.43
C VAL A 144 -29.46 11.59 21.00
N VAL A 145 -30.42 10.83 21.52
CA VAL A 145 -31.88 11.04 21.32
C VAL A 145 -32.45 11.59 22.61
N ARG A 146 -33.01 12.78 22.53
CA ARG A 146 -33.74 13.44 23.60
C ARG A 146 -35.23 13.47 23.25
N VAL A 147 -36.07 13.07 24.20
CA VAL A 147 -37.52 13.21 24.08
C VAL A 147 -37.89 14.61 24.59
N ALA A 148 -38.44 15.45 23.70
CA ALA A 148 -38.93 16.73 24.12
C ALA A 148 -40.20 16.52 24.99
N GLU A 149 -40.20 17.08 26.19
CA GLU A 149 -41.45 17.21 26.97
C GLU A 149 -42.38 18.08 26.17
N SER A 150 -43.45 17.49 25.65
CA SER A 150 -44.57 18.31 25.20
C SER A 150 -45.13 19.00 26.46
N GLU A 151 -44.81 20.27 26.65
CA GLU A 151 -45.62 21.15 27.47
C GLU A 151 -47.02 21.13 26.88
N ILE A 152 -47.84 20.18 27.36
CA ILE A 152 -49.28 20.36 27.36
C ILE A 152 -49.52 21.41 28.46
N SER A 153 -49.01 22.61 28.23
CA SER A 153 -49.37 23.77 29.02
C SER A 153 -50.81 24.08 28.69
N ASP A 154 -51.62 24.01 29.72
CA ASP A 154 -52.92 24.60 29.95
C ASP A 154 -53.13 25.92 29.16
N THR A 155 -53.32 25.83 27.86
CA THR A 155 -53.93 26.94 27.08
C THR A 155 -55.48 26.81 27.05
N ARG A 156 -56.02 26.14 28.06
CA ARG A 156 -57.47 26.01 28.18
C ARG A 156 -58.10 27.05 29.10
N SER A 157 -57.39 28.06 29.58
CA SER A 157 -57.90 29.01 30.57
C SER A 157 -57.84 30.49 30.18
N GLN A 158 -57.63 30.87 28.95
CA GLN A 158 -57.80 32.31 28.59
C GLN A 158 -58.23 32.51 27.14
N ILE A 159 -59.45 32.11 26.77
CA ILE A 159 -60.24 32.79 25.75
C ILE A 159 -61.69 32.59 26.13
N SER A 160 -62.17 33.30 27.15
CA SER A 160 -63.54 33.74 27.29
C SER A 160 -63.63 35.10 26.62
N ASN A 161 -63.90 35.12 25.35
CA ASN A 161 -64.40 36.28 24.68
C ASN A 161 -65.82 35.96 24.12
N PRO A 162 -66.87 36.57 24.62
CA PRO A 162 -68.23 36.33 24.15
C PRO A 162 -68.49 37.24 22.93
N GLY A 163 -68.60 36.66 21.75
CA GLY A 163 -69.11 37.40 20.61
C GLY A 163 -68.47 37.05 19.25
N SER A 164 -68.84 35.92 18.70
CA SER A 164 -69.01 35.77 17.26
C SER A 164 -69.76 34.47 16.96
N GLN A 165 -71.02 34.59 16.72
CA GLN A 165 -71.89 33.57 16.16
C GLN A 165 -71.57 33.46 14.66
N ASN A 166 -70.90 32.39 14.26
CA ASN A 166 -71.10 31.75 12.96
C ASN A 166 -70.50 30.32 13.04
N SER A 167 -71.36 29.41 13.38
CA SER A 167 -71.16 27.99 13.44
C SER A 167 -71.36 27.39 12.05
N ASP A 168 -70.26 26.95 11.45
CA ASP A 168 -70.29 26.01 10.32
C ASP A 168 -70.18 24.59 10.88
N PRO A 169 -71.21 23.71 10.74
CA PRO A 169 -71.22 22.41 11.45
C PRO A 169 -70.48 21.27 10.74
N ARG A 170 -69.45 21.54 9.92
CA ARG A 170 -68.74 20.50 9.14
C ARG A 170 -67.32 20.21 9.53
N SER A 171 -66.86 20.70 10.66
CA SER A 171 -65.49 20.42 11.13
C SER A 171 -65.48 19.69 12.48
N GLN A 172 -66.27 18.65 12.63
CA GLN A 172 -66.18 17.69 13.76
C GLN A 172 -65.90 16.32 13.24
N ASN A 173 -64.69 16.12 12.77
CA ASN A 173 -63.99 14.79 12.73
C ASN A 173 -62.64 14.96 13.32
N ALA A 174 -62.53 15.18 14.61
CA ALA A 174 -61.42 14.85 15.42
C ALA A 174 -61.46 13.33 15.56
N ASP A 175 -60.64 12.65 14.76
CA ASP A 175 -60.42 11.22 14.79
C ASP A 175 -59.87 10.82 16.19
N PRO A 176 -60.62 10.03 17.00
CA PRO A 176 -60.15 9.61 18.32
C PRO A 176 -59.06 8.52 18.29
N GLY A 177 -58.47 8.25 17.10
CA GLY A 177 -57.54 7.15 16.87
C GLY A 177 -56.04 7.47 17.04
N SER A 178 -55.66 8.71 17.38
CA SER A 178 -54.23 9.06 17.44
C SER A 178 -53.60 8.86 18.86
N GLN A 179 -53.78 7.68 19.46
CA GLN A 179 -53.10 7.33 20.72
C GLN A 179 -51.66 6.84 20.53
N ASN A 180 -51.10 6.82 19.30
CA ASN A 180 -49.72 6.38 18.97
C ASN A 180 -48.85 7.49 18.39
N ALA A 181 -49.05 8.75 18.79
CA ALA A 181 -48.14 9.82 18.39
C ALA A 181 -46.84 9.70 19.18
N PHE A 182 -45.75 9.33 18.50
CA PHE A 182 -44.42 9.44 19.12
C PHE A 182 -44.17 10.89 19.54
N PRO A 183 -43.57 11.13 20.71
CA PRO A 183 -43.23 12.46 21.17
C PRO A 183 -42.21 13.11 20.21
N GLN A 184 -42.16 14.43 20.25
CA GLN A 184 -41.15 15.16 19.47
C GLN A 184 -39.75 14.75 19.94
N LEU A 185 -38.91 14.31 18.99
CA LEU A 185 -37.54 13.85 19.26
C LEU A 185 -36.51 14.88 18.81
N ILE A 186 -35.54 15.14 19.64
CA ILE A 186 -34.38 16.01 19.35
C ILE A 186 -33.15 15.15 19.21
N TYR A 187 -32.49 15.22 18.05
CA TYR A 187 -31.25 14.51 17.79
C TYR A 187 -30.05 15.43 18.00
N ARG A 188 -29.12 15.03 18.85
CA ARG A 188 -27.85 15.71 19.06
C ARG A 188 -26.75 14.82 18.50
N TYR A 189 -26.06 15.26 17.46
CA TYR A 189 -25.00 14.50 16.78
C TYR A 189 -24.00 15.43 16.11
N ASP A 190 -22.81 14.91 15.84
CA ASP A 190 -21.77 15.61 15.09
C ASP A 190 -21.92 15.32 13.58
N PRO A 191 -22.32 16.29 12.75
CA PRO A 191 -22.54 16.08 11.32
C PRO A 191 -21.25 15.80 10.53
N THR A 192 -20.07 16.03 11.13
CA THR A 192 -18.78 15.76 10.49
C THR A 192 -18.39 14.29 10.58
N ARG A 193 -18.99 13.54 11.50
CA ARG A 193 -18.73 12.11 11.69
C ARG A 193 -19.67 11.26 10.82
N PRO A 194 -19.13 10.39 9.94
CA PRO A 194 -19.96 9.52 9.08
C PRO A 194 -20.81 8.55 9.91
N GLU A 195 -20.32 8.08 11.06
CA GLU A 195 -21.03 7.19 11.99
C GLU A 195 -22.30 7.84 12.55
N SER A 196 -22.26 9.13 12.85
CA SER A 196 -23.39 9.87 13.36
C SER A 196 -24.53 10.02 12.33
N ARG A 197 -24.18 10.18 11.05
CA ARG A 197 -25.17 10.20 9.96
C ARG A 197 -25.84 8.85 9.79
N THR A 198 -25.06 7.77 9.83
CA THR A 198 -25.57 6.39 9.77
C THR A 198 -26.46 6.10 10.97
N ALA A 199 -26.06 6.54 12.18
CA ALA A 199 -26.85 6.40 13.40
C ALA A 199 -28.21 7.09 13.29
N LYS A 200 -28.24 8.31 12.75
CA LYS A 200 -29.49 9.05 12.52
C LYS A 200 -30.44 8.27 11.60
N LEU A 201 -29.93 7.79 10.46
CA LEU A 201 -30.75 7.02 9.51
C LEU A 201 -31.26 5.70 10.14
N ALA A 202 -30.44 5.02 10.95
CA ALA A 202 -30.81 3.79 11.63
C ALA A 202 -31.93 4.06 12.68
N VAL A 203 -31.81 5.16 13.44
CA VAL A 203 -32.85 5.59 14.40
C VAL A 203 -34.14 5.95 13.69
N ASP A 204 -34.08 6.77 12.64
CA ASP A 204 -35.24 7.15 11.85
C ASP A 204 -35.97 5.90 11.33
N ASN A 205 -35.23 4.95 10.72
CA ASN A 205 -35.81 3.71 10.24
C ASN A 205 -36.42 2.84 11.34
N ALA A 206 -35.75 2.74 12.50
CA ALA A 206 -36.27 1.99 13.64
C ALA A 206 -37.60 2.57 14.17
N LEU A 207 -37.69 3.89 14.29
CA LEU A 207 -38.87 4.59 14.76
C LEU A 207 -40.01 4.58 13.74
N TRP A 208 -39.68 4.69 12.43
CA TRP A 208 -40.69 4.55 11.37
C TRP A 208 -41.33 3.16 11.36
N ARG A 209 -40.50 2.10 11.52
CA ARG A 209 -41.00 0.70 11.66
C ARG A 209 -41.90 0.54 12.90
N ALA A 210 -41.55 1.18 14.02
CA ALA A 210 -42.33 1.11 15.25
C ALA A 210 -43.67 1.87 15.18
N LYS A 211 -43.72 2.93 14.38
CA LYS A 211 -44.94 3.74 14.20
C LYS A 211 -46.06 3.03 13.42
N GLY A 212 -45.75 1.86 12.82
CA GLY A 212 -46.78 1.05 12.14
C GLY A 212 -47.44 1.74 10.94
N THR A 213 -46.73 2.64 10.28
CA THR A 213 -47.22 3.16 9.00
C THR A 213 -47.04 2.02 7.99
N ASP A 214 -48.16 1.44 7.60
CA ASP A 214 -48.35 0.42 6.57
C ASP A 214 -47.89 0.96 5.19
N ASN A 215 -46.65 1.26 5.04
CA ASN A 215 -46.01 1.21 3.76
C ASN A 215 -45.39 -0.19 3.67
N ASN A 216 -46.15 -1.12 3.14
CA ASN A 216 -45.74 -2.45 2.71
C ASN A 216 -44.67 -2.39 1.58
N LEU A 217 -43.59 -1.69 1.84
CA LEU A 217 -42.32 -1.94 1.16
C LEU A 217 -41.76 -3.21 1.82
N ASN A 218 -42.07 -4.35 1.24
CA ASN A 218 -41.48 -5.61 1.57
C ASN A 218 -40.02 -5.53 1.12
N VAL A 219 -39.16 -4.79 1.87
CA VAL A 219 -37.73 -4.67 1.63
C VAL A 219 -37.11 -5.93 2.16
N ARG A 220 -36.79 -6.84 1.27
CA ARG A 220 -35.95 -7.99 1.54
C ARG A 220 -34.49 -7.50 1.35
N ASP A 221 -33.76 -7.34 2.44
CA ASP A 221 -32.32 -7.11 2.38
C ASP A 221 -31.63 -8.35 1.87
N GLU A 222 -31.33 -8.39 0.58
CA GLU A 222 -30.51 -9.41 -0.03
C GLU A 222 -29.05 -8.92 0.08
N THR A 223 -28.35 -9.40 1.11
CA THR A 223 -26.91 -9.13 1.24
C THR A 223 -26.17 -9.90 0.16
N VAL A 224 -25.89 -9.23 -0.93
CA VAL A 224 -25.10 -9.77 -2.03
C VAL A 224 -23.62 -9.73 -1.61
N ALA A 225 -23.15 -10.83 -1.05
CA ALA A 225 -21.73 -11.06 -0.82
C ALA A 225 -21.11 -11.58 -2.13
N GLU A 226 -21.16 -10.77 -3.19
CA GLU A 226 -20.51 -11.13 -4.45
C GLU A 226 -19.00 -11.25 -4.27
N VAL A 227 -18.44 -12.36 -4.73
CA VAL A 227 -16.99 -12.53 -4.86
C VAL A 227 -16.50 -11.45 -5.82
N GLY A 228 -15.65 -10.53 -5.33
CA GLY A 228 -15.19 -9.34 -6.07
C GLY A 228 -15.60 -8.02 -5.41
N ALA A 229 -16.65 -8.00 -4.57
CA ALA A 229 -17.09 -6.81 -3.84
C ALA A 229 -16.48 -6.69 -2.42
N ARG A 230 -15.78 -7.72 -1.95
CA ARG A 230 -15.16 -7.73 -0.62
C ARG A 230 -13.97 -6.76 -0.57
N TYR A 231 -13.69 -6.21 0.61
CA TYR A 231 -12.53 -5.34 0.81
C TYR A 231 -11.21 -6.00 0.38
N ILE A 232 -11.07 -7.32 0.62
CA ILE A 232 -9.86 -8.05 0.23
C ILE A 232 -9.68 -8.12 -1.30
N ASP A 233 -10.77 -8.23 -2.05
CA ASP A 233 -10.73 -8.24 -3.52
C ASP A 233 -10.28 -6.87 -4.07
N PHE A 234 -10.64 -5.78 -3.39
CA PHE A 234 -10.14 -4.43 -3.66
C PHE A 234 -8.66 -4.26 -3.27
N LEU A 235 -8.26 -4.86 -2.14
CA LEU A 235 -6.95 -4.68 -1.52
C LEU A 235 -5.83 -5.39 -2.30
N ILE A 236 -6.05 -6.64 -2.74
CA ILE A 236 -5.00 -7.47 -3.37
C ILE A 236 -4.38 -6.81 -4.61
N PRO A 237 -5.15 -6.32 -5.61
CA PRO A 237 -4.57 -5.60 -6.75
C PRO A 237 -3.77 -4.36 -6.33
N GLY A 238 -4.27 -3.64 -5.31
CA GLY A 238 -3.57 -2.49 -4.74
C GLY A 238 -2.25 -2.86 -4.07
N LEU A 239 -2.18 -3.99 -3.36
CA LEU A 239 -0.95 -4.51 -2.76
C LEU A 239 0.05 -4.97 -3.81
N ILE A 240 -0.40 -5.57 -4.91
CA ILE A 240 0.47 -5.89 -6.05
C ILE A 240 1.10 -4.60 -6.58
N GLY A 241 0.29 -3.57 -6.86
CA GLY A 241 0.80 -2.29 -7.34
C GLY A 241 1.77 -1.62 -6.37
N LEU A 242 1.46 -1.65 -5.07
CA LEU A 242 2.34 -1.14 -4.01
C LEU A 242 3.68 -1.88 -3.98
N ASN A 243 3.64 -3.22 -4.08
CA ASN A 243 4.85 -4.05 -4.10
C ASN A 243 5.69 -3.77 -5.35
N LEU A 244 5.05 -3.65 -6.52
CA LEU A 244 5.72 -3.26 -7.77
C LEU A 244 6.41 -1.91 -7.67
N MET A 245 5.75 -0.92 -7.06
CA MET A 245 6.33 0.41 -6.80
C MET A 245 7.51 0.30 -5.84
N GLY A 246 7.31 -0.32 -4.69
CA GLY A 246 8.34 -0.46 -3.65
C GLY A 246 9.57 -1.16 -4.20
N SER A 247 9.38 -2.35 -4.73
CA SER A 247 10.46 -3.17 -5.23
C SER A 247 11.12 -2.60 -6.50
N GLY A 248 10.37 -1.92 -7.37
CA GLY A 248 10.90 -1.24 -8.56
C GLY A 248 11.79 -0.05 -8.20
N MET A 249 11.33 0.81 -7.29
CA MET A 249 12.07 2.00 -6.87
C MET A 249 13.23 1.66 -5.95
N TRP A 250 12.99 0.97 -4.83
CA TRP A 250 14.03 0.63 -3.86
C TRP A 250 15.06 -0.34 -4.43
N GLY A 251 14.63 -1.40 -5.10
CA GLY A 251 15.54 -2.42 -5.63
C GLY A 251 16.57 -1.84 -6.59
N LEU A 252 16.15 -1.06 -7.58
CA LEU A 252 17.05 -0.46 -8.55
C LEU A 252 17.82 0.73 -7.98
N GLY A 253 17.13 1.60 -7.25
CA GLY A 253 17.74 2.81 -6.72
C GLY A 253 18.82 2.53 -5.68
N PHE A 254 18.55 1.63 -4.76
CA PHE A 254 19.50 1.21 -3.73
C PHE A 254 20.74 0.52 -4.34
N ALA A 255 20.51 -0.39 -5.30
CA ALA A 255 21.58 -1.08 -6.00
C ALA A 255 22.54 -0.13 -6.72
N ILE A 256 22.00 0.92 -7.38
CA ILE A 256 22.82 1.90 -8.08
C ILE A 256 23.64 2.75 -7.11
N VAL A 257 23.03 3.26 -6.03
CA VAL A 257 23.73 4.13 -5.07
C VAL A 257 24.76 3.31 -4.29
N SER A 258 24.44 2.07 -3.89
CA SER A 258 25.38 1.15 -3.25
C SER A 258 26.56 0.82 -4.17
N ALA A 259 26.30 0.50 -5.44
CA ALA A 259 27.35 0.26 -6.44
C ALA A 259 28.26 1.50 -6.65
N ARG A 260 27.66 2.70 -6.61
CA ARG A 260 28.39 3.97 -6.68
C ARG A 260 29.28 4.18 -5.46
N GLY A 261 28.73 3.99 -4.25
CA GLY A 261 29.48 4.10 -2.98
C GLY A 261 30.66 3.14 -2.91
N LYS A 262 30.48 1.90 -3.34
CA LYS A 262 31.53 0.86 -3.42
C LYS A 262 32.50 1.05 -4.61
N LYS A 263 32.35 2.13 -5.41
CA LYS A 263 33.16 2.41 -6.63
C LYS A 263 33.08 1.29 -7.68
N LEU A 264 32.08 0.41 -7.61
CA LEU A 264 31.92 -0.71 -8.54
C LEU A 264 31.68 -0.25 -9.97
N LEU A 265 30.95 0.84 -10.17
CA LEU A 265 30.68 1.42 -11.50
C LEU A 265 31.99 1.79 -12.22
N LYS A 266 33.01 2.31 -11.50
CA LYS A 266 34.33 2.63 -12.07
C LYS A 266 35.08 1.36 -12.47
N ARG A 267 35.00 0.30 -11.67
CA ARG A 267 35.60 -1.00 -11.97
C ARG A 267 34.94 -1.63 -13.20
N PHE A 268 33.62 -1.59 -13.30
CA PHE A 268 32.89 -2.09 -14.48
C PHE A 268 33.20 -1.27 -15.75
N ALA A 269 33.40 0.05 -15.63
CA ALA A 269 33.78 0.88 -16.75
C ALA A 269 35.20 0.54 -17.28
N ALA A 270 36.06 -0.03 -16.47
CA ALA A 270 37.41 -0.49 -16.85
C ALA A 270 37.43 -1.89 -17.49
N THR A 271 36.31 -2.63 -17.44
CA THR A 271 36.21 -3.95 -18.08
C THR A 271 35.73 -3.78 -19.55
N PRO A 272 36.07 -4.72 -20.45
CA PRO A 272 35.64 -4.70 -21.85
C PRO A 272 34.16 -4.97 -22.04
N MET A 273 33.39 -5.02 -20.94
CA MET A 273 31.96 -5.32 -20.93
C MET A 273 31.13 -4.10 -21.41
N ARG A 274 30.09 -4.34 -22.22
CA ARG A 274 29.17 -3.31 -22.64
C ARG A 274 28.33 -2.84 -21.45
N ARG A 275 28.24 -1.54 -21.22
CA ARG A 275 27.44 -0.92 -20.14
C ARG A 275 25.96 -1.33 -20.17
N SER A 276 25.44 -1.62 -21.37
CA SER A 276 24.08 -2.13 -21.57
C SER A 276 23.87 -3.51 -20.95
N HIS A 277 24.85 -4.40 -20.98
CA HIS A 277 24.74 -5.74 -20.36
C HIS A 277 24.58 -5.64 -18.83
N TYR A 278 25.28 -4.71 -18.21
CA TYR A 278 25.15 -4.44 -16.77
C TYR A 278 23.75 -3.97 -16.39
N LEU A 279 23.21 -2.95 -17.10
CA LEU A 279 21.86 -2.45 -16.83
C LEU A 279 20.77 -3.47 -17.18
N LEU A 280 20.95 -4.20 -18.26
CA LEU A 280 20.02 -5.23 -18.69
C LEU A 280 19.96 -6.41 -17.70
N SER A 281 21.09 -6.78 -17.08
CA SER A 281 21.12 -7.83 -16.06
C SER A 281 20.29 -7.45 -14.82
N PHE A 282 20.28 -6.18 -14.42
CA PHE A 282 19.40 -5.68 -13.35
C PHE A 282 17.93 -5.79 -13.73
N MET A 283 17.59 -5.37 -14.94
CA MET A 283 16.21 -5.44 -15.41
C MET A 283 15.73 -6.90 -15.51
N LEU A 284 16.57 -7.79 -16.02
CA LEU A 284 16.21 -9.20 -16.19
C LEU A 284 16.06 -9.92 -14.84
N SER A 285 16.98 -9.71 -13.90
CA SER A 285 16.86 -10.24 -12.55
C SER A 285 15.60 -9.68 -11.87
N ARG A 286 15.27 -8.41 -12.09
CA ARG A 286 14.10 -7.78 -11.54
C ARG A 286 12.81 -8.38 -12.08
N LEU A 287 12.72 -8.62 -13.39
CA LEU A 287 11.56 -9.28 -14.00
C LEU A 287 11.34 -10.70 -13.48
N LEU A 288 12.44 -11.44 -13.20
CA LEU A 288 12.34 -12.77 -12.62
C LEU A 288 11.73 -12.72 -11.20
N PHE A 289 12.22 -11.83 -10.34
CA PHE A 289 11.67 -11.66 -8.99
C PHE A 289 10.25 -11.14 -9.01
N LEU A 290 9.94 -10.22 -9.92
CA LEU A 290 8.59 -9.71 -10.12
C LEU A 290 7.59 -10.83 -10.40
N ALA A 291 7.92 -11.74 -11.32
CA ALA A 291 7.05 -12.87 -11.64
C ALA A 291 6.77 -13.70 -10.39
N LEU A 292 7.80 -13.94 -9.56
CA LEU A 292 7.67 -14.68 -8.32
C LEU A 292 6.84 -13.91 -7.26
N GLU A 293 7.05 -12.60 -7.11
CA GLU A 293 6.32 -11.71 -6.20
C GLU A 293 4.82 -11.69 -6.51
N VAL A 294 4.48 -11.42 -7.77
CA VAL A 294 3.08 -11.37 -8.21
C VAL A 294 2.42 -12.75 -8.09
N ALA A 295 3.12 -13.81 -8.51
CA ALA A 295 2.61 -15.18 -8.39
C ALA A 295 2.37 -15.55 -6.92
N ALA A 296 3.29 -15.23 -6.01
CA ALA A 296 3.14 -15.51 -4.59
C ALA A 296 1.92 -14.80 -3.99
N LEU A 297 1.72 -13.50 -4.29
CA LEU A 297 0.56 -12.76 -3.81
C LEU A 297 -0.76 -13.27 -4.39
N VAL A 298 -0.82 -13.57 -5.68
CA VAL A 298 -2.03 -14.09 -6.33
C VAL A 298 -2.38 -15.48 -5.81
N VAL A 299 -1.38 -16.36 -5.68
CA VAL A 299 -1.58 -17.72 -5.13
C VAL A 299 -2.04 -17.63 -3.67
N PHE A 300 -1.38 -16.83 -2.86
CA PHE A 300 -1.77 -16.61 -1.47
C PHE A 300 -3.21 -16.07 -1.36
N ALA A 301 -3.56 -15.03 -2.12
CA ALA A 301 -4.90 -14.46 -2.14
C ALA A 301 -5.96 -15.49 -2.55
N ARG A 302 -5.64 -16.37 -3.51
CA ARG A 302 -6.53 -17.44 -3.96
C ARG A 302 -6.77 -18.48 -2.89
N PHE A 303 -5.71 -18.98 -2.23
CA PHE A 303 -5.84 -20.08 -1.28
C PHE A 303 -6.33 -19.65 0.10
N VAL A 304 -5.94 -18.46 0.57
CA VAL A 304 -6.30 -17.99 1.93
C VAL A 304 -7.61 -17.22 1.94
N PHE A 305 -7.83 -16.34 0.97
CA PHE A 305 -9.02 -15.48 0.93
C PHE A 305 -10.04 -15.88 -0.14
N GLY A 306 -9.72 -16.85 -0.99
CA GLY A 306 -10.60 -17.26 -2.09
C GLY A 306 -10.79 -16.16 -3.14
N VAL A 307 -9.83 -15.25 -3.30
CA VAL A 307 -9.87 -14.21 -4.34
C VAL A 307 -9.77 -14.87 -5.71
N VAL A 308 -10.69 -14.53 -6.60
CA VAL A 308 -10.72 -15.09 -7.97
C VAL A 308 -10.25 -14.02 -8.94
N VAL A 309 -9.24 -14.34 -9.73
CA VAL A 309 -8.86 -13.52 -10.88
C VAL A 309 -9.85 -13.84 -12.01
N ARG A 310 -10.73 -12.88 -12.33
CA ARG A 310 -11.76 -13.06 -13.39
C ARG A 310 -11.19 -12.86 -14.79
N GLY A 311 -10.16 -12.04 -14.92
CA GLY A 311 -9.50 -11.76 -16.19
C GLY A 311 -8.37 -12.74 -16.53
N SER A 312 -7.68 -12.44 -17.63
CA SER A 312 -6.54 -13.23 -18.09
C SER A 312 -5.32 -13.05 -17.18
N LEU A 313 -4.70 -14.15 -16.74
CA LEU A 313 -3.41 -14.09 -16.03
C LEU A 313 -2.29 -13.48 -16.90
N ILE A 314 -2.41 -13.58 -18.22
CA ILE A 314 -1.48 -12.95 -19.16
C ILE A 314 -1.61 -11.42 -19.06
N ASP A 315 -2.85 -10.89 -18.99
CA ASP A 315 -3.09 -9.47 -18.83
C ASP A 315 -2.55 -8.94 -17.50
N VAL A 316 -2.72 -9.71 -16.42
CA VAL A 316 -2.12 -9.40 -15.10
C VAL A 316 -0.60 -9.36 -15.20
N ALA A 317 0.02 -10.35 -15.86
CA ALA A 317 1.47 -10.40 -16.03
C ALA A 317 2.00 -9.23 -16.88
N VAL A 318 1.34 -8.91 -17.99
CA VAL A 318 1.71 -7.77 -18.85
C VAL A 318 1.58 -6.45 -18.09
N CYS A 319 0.48 -6.25 -17.35
CA CYS A 319 0.27 -5.07 -16.52
C CYS A 319 1.37 -4.94 -15.45
N ALA A 320 1.71 -6.06 -14.80
CA ALA A 320 2.78 -6.10 -13.80
C ALA A 320 4.16 -5.76 -14.40
N ILE A 321 4.48 -6.26 -15.59
CA ILE A 321 5.74 -5.95 -16.30
C ILE A 321 5.80 -4.45 -16.65
N ILE A 322 4.72 -3.90 -17.18
CA ILE A 322 4.64 -2.46 -17.50
C ILE A 322 4.84 -1.62 -16.25
N GLY A 323 4.14 -1.96 -15.15
CA GLY A 323 4.28 -1.29 -13.85
C GLY A 323 5.71 -1.37 -13.31
N ALA A 324 6.31 -2.55 -13.32
CA ALA A 324 7.68 -2.74 -12.85
C ALA A 324 8.71 -1.93 -13.65
N LEU A 325 8.57 -1.89 -14.96
CA LEU A 325 9.45 -1.09 -15.83
C LEU A 325 9.28 0.41 -15.55
N ALA A 326 8.03 0.87 -15.37
CA ALA A 326 7.75 2.25 -15.06
C ALA A 326 8.34 2.68 -13.71
N PHE A 327 8.13 1.90 -12.65
CA PHE A 327 8.68 2.19 -11.33
C PHE A 327 10.19 2.00 -11.26
N SER A 328 10.76 1.09 -12.04
CA SER A 328 12.22 0.98 -12.21
C SER A 328 12.80 2.23 -12.86
N GLY A 329 12.12 2.81 -13.86
CA GLY A 329 12.49 4.08 -14.46
C GLY A 329 12.46 5.24 -13.46
N LEU A 330 11.40 5.33 -12.63
CA LEU A 330 11.30 6.30 -11.53
C LEU A 330 12.41 6.09 -10.49
N GLY A 331 12.68 4.85 -10.09
CA GLY A 331 13.76 4.53 -9.15
C GLY A 331 15.12 4.95 -9.69
N LEU A 332 15.38 4.72 -10.99
CA LEU A 332 16.59 5.17 -11.66
C LEU A 332 16.70 6.70 -11.66
N LEU A 333 15.60 7.40 -11.92
CA LEU A 333 15.56 8.86 -11.91
C LEU A 333 15.88 9.42 -10.51
N VAL A 334 15.25 8.87 -9.48
CA VAL A 334 15.46 9.27 -8.08
C VAL A 334 16.92 9.01 -7.67
N ALA A 335 17.50 7.88 -8.08
CA ALA A 335 18.87 7.48 -7.79
C ALA A 335 19.93 8.17 -8.66
N ALA A 336 19.53 8.93 -9.69
CA ALA A 336 20.46 9.50 -10.66
C ALA A 336 21.48 10.49 -10.03
N ARG A 337 21.06 11.27 -9.04
CA ARG A 337 21.88 12.32 -8.40
C ARG A 337 22.43 12.00 -7.01
N PRO A 338 21.70 11.38 -6.06
CA PRO A 338 22.19 11.12 -4.72
C PRO A 338 23.48 10.30 -4.71
N ARG A 339 24.36 10.64 -3.75
CA ARG A 339 25.65 9.95 -3.57
C ARG A 339 25.66 9.00 -2.38
N THR A 340 24.74 9.20 -1.45
CA THR A 340 24.61 8.44 -0.21
C THR A 340 23.30 7.66 -0.19
N VAL A 341 23.31 6.56 0.57
CA VAL A 341 22.15 5.71 0.76
C VAL A 341 21.03 6.47 1.50
N GLU A 342 21.40 7.28 2.49
CA GLU A 342 20.47 8.10 3.26
C GLU A 342 19.76 9.14 2.37
N GLY A 343 20.52 9.78 1.48
CA GLY A 343 19.98 10.76 0.54
C GLY A 343 19.00 10.17 -0.45
N VAL A 344 19.30 8.98 -1.00
CA VAL A 344 18.36 8.29 -1.90
C VAL A 344 17.13 7.80 -1.15
N SER A 345 17.31 7.31 0.10
CA SER A 345 16.21 6.85 0.93
C SER A 345 15.22 7.97 1.25
N GLY A 346 15.72 9.13 1.65
CA GLY A 346 14.88 10.30 1.91
C GLY A 346 14.09 10.74 0.68
N LEU A 347 14.76 10.78 -0.48
CA LEU A 347 14.11 11.20 -1.74
C LEU A 347 13.09 10.16 -2.22
N MET A 348 13.36 8.86 -2.06
CA MET A 348 12.40 7.80 -2.37
C MET A 348 11.16 7.89 -1.50
N ASN A 349 11.33 8.05 -0.18
CA ASN A 349 10.19 8.22 0.72
C ASN A 349 9.37 9.45 0.36
N PHE A 350 10.02 10.58 0.00
CA PHE A 350 9.32 11.78 -0.43
C PHE A 350 8.46 11.56 -1.68
N VAL A 351 8.93 10.77 -2.65
CA VAL A 351 8.19 10.47 -3.88
C VAL A 351 7.13 9.38 -3.66
N MET A 352 7.47 8.35 -2.87
CA MET A 352 6.59 7.20 -2.68
C MET A 352 5.42 7.49 -1.73
N LEU A 353 5.63 8.28 -0.67
CA LEU A 353 4.62 8.51 0.37
C LEU A 353 3.35 9.17 -0.18
N PRO A 354 3.41 10.24 -1.01
CA PRO A 354 2.21 10.77 -1.67
C PRO A 354 1.53 9.75 -2.58
N MET A 355 2.29 9.00 -3.37
CA MET A 355 1.74 7.95 -4.23
C MET A 355 1.05 6.86 -3.41
N TRP A 356 1.66 6.43 -2.32
CA TRP A 356 1.11 5.42 -1.42
C TRP A 356 -0.21 5.85 -0.80
N LEU A 357 -0.28 7.09 -0.32
CA LEU A 357 -1.47 7.62 0.34
C LEU A 357 -2.62 7.89 -0.64
N LEU A 358 -2.31 8.44 -1.82
CA LEU A 358 -3.29 8.95 -2.76
C LEU A 358 -3.73 7.94 -3.82
N SER A 359 -2.96 6.88 -4.04
CA SER A 359 -3.17 5.95 -5.17
C SER A 359 -4.40 5.04 -5.06
N GLY A 360 -5.14 5.14 -3.97
CA GLY A 360 -6.27 4.25 -3.77
C GLY A 360 -5.89 2.81 -3.42
N THR A 361 -4.68 2.54 -2.94
CA THR A 361 -4.24 1.19 -2.56
C THR A 361 -5.08 0.61 -1.42
N PHE A 362 -5.31 1.38 -0.36
CA PHE A 362 -6.02 0.93 0.84
C PHE A 362 -7.49 1.36 0.89
N PHE A 363 -7.83 2.46 0.26
CA PHE A 363 -9.20 2.99 0.19
C PHE A 363 -9.40 3.70 -1.13
N SER A 364 -10.66 3.75 -1.58
CA SER A 364 -10.99 4.34 -2.88
C SER A 364 -10.52 5.79 -3.01
N ALA A 365 -9.82 6.08 -4.09
CA ALA A 365 -9.40 7.44 -4.45
C ALA A 365 -10.59 8.41 -4.63
N ALA A 366 -11.79 7.89 -4.86
CA ALA A 366 -13.03 8.70 -4.98
C ALA A 366 -13.41 9.45 -3.69
N ARG A 367 -12.85 9.07 -2.52
CA ARG A 367 -13.09 9.77 -1.25
C ARG A 367 -12.44 11.15 -1.17
N PHE A 368 -11.45 11.43 -2.01
CA PHE A 368 -10.80 12.73 -2.05
C PHE A 368 -11.64 13.78 -2.79
N PRO A 369 -11.51 15.08 -2.47
CA PRO A 369 -12.27 16.15 -3.11
C PRO A 369 -12.13 16.16 -4.63
N GLN A 370 -13.19 16.57 -5.34
CA GLN A 370 -13.23 16.53 -6.81
C GLN A 370 -12.09 17.33 -7.47
N TRP A 371 -11.68 18.47 -6.91
CA TRP A 371 -10.60 19.30 -7.42
C TRP A 371 -9.23 18.60 -7.40
N PHE A 372 -9.06 17.59 -6.53
CA PHE A 372 -7.81 16.85 -6.38
C PHE A 372 -7.76 15.57 -7.24
N GLN A 373 -8.91 15.12 -7.75
CA GLN A 373 -9.03 13.89 -8.55
C GLN A 373 -8.14 13.88 -9.81
N PRO A 374 -7.96 14.98 -10.58
CA PRO A 374 -7.08 14.96 -11.74
C PRO A 374 -5.63 14.64 -11.39
N ILE A 375 -5.14 15.18 -10.25
CA ILE A 375 -3.78 14.91 -9.76
C ILE A 375 -3.64 13.44 -9.39
N ILE A 376 -4.60 12.90 -8.66
CA ILE A 376 -4.61 11.49 -8.23
C ILE A 376 -4.59 10.55 -9.45
N LYS A 377 -5.44 10.80 -10.43
CA LYS A 377 -5.55 9.99 -11.65
C LYS A 377 -4.30 10.06 -12.53
N ALA A 378 -3.52 11.15 -12.43
CA ALA A 378 -2.25 11.28 -13.13
C ALA A 378 -1.09 10.51 -12.49
N LEU A 379 -1.25 10.03 -11.24
CA LEU A 379 -0.22 9.25 -10.55
C LEU A 379 -0.06 7.86 -11.18
N PRO A 380 1.18 7.40 -11.39
CA PRO A 380 1.42 6.10 -12.03
C PRO A 380 0.89 4.93 -11.22
N LEU A 381 0.93 5.01 -9.88
CA LEU A 381 0.43 3.94 -9.01
C LEU A 381 -1.11 3.88 -9.04
N THR A 382 -1.80 5.00 -9.11
CA THR A 382 -3.26 5.04 -9.26
C THR A 382 -3.67 4.39 -10.58
N ALA A 383 -3.05 4.82 -11.68
CA ALA A 383 -3.34 4.27 -13.00
C ALA A 383 -3.08 2.75 -13.06
N LEU A 384 -1.98 2.28 -12.46
CA LEU A 384 -1.66 0.85 -12.38
C LEU A 384 -2.68 0.08 -11.56
N ASN A 385 -3.05 0.59 -10.38
CA ASN A 385 -4.03 -0.06 -9.50
C ASN A 385 -5.41 -0.18 -10.15
N ASP A 386 -5.84 0.87 -10.88
CA ASP A 386 -7.13 0.88 -11.58
C ASP A 386 -7.16 -0.19 -12.67
N VAL A 387 -6.10 -0.29 -13.51
CA VAL A 387 -5.98 -1.34 -14.52
C VAL A 387 -5.94 -2.73 -13.87
N MET A 388 -5.14 -2.89 -12.82
CA MET A 388 -4.99 -4.17 -12.14
C MET A 388 -6.32 -4.64 -11.54
N ARG A 389 -7.13 -3.74 -10.96
CA ARG A 389 -8.47 -4.03 -10.47
C ARG A 389 -9.42 -4.41 -11.59
N ALA A 390 -9.46 -3.63 -12.67
CA ALA A 390 -10.31 -3.91 -13.80
C ALA A 390 -10.02 -5.31 -14.41
N VAL A 391 -8.75 -5.67 -14.53
CA VAL A 391 -8.36 -6.98 -15.03
C VAL A 391 -8.70 -8.09 -14.02
N MET A 392 -8.30 -7.91 -12.74
CA MET A 392 -8.44 -8.99 -11.75
C MET A 392 -9.88 -9.19 -11.27
N ASN A 393 -10.60 -8.09 -10.98
CA ASN A 393 -11.92 -8.17 -10.35
C ASN A 393 -13.06 -8.13 -11.35
N ASP A 394 -12.96 -7.25 -12.37
CA ASP A 394 -14.04 -7.06 -13.34
C ASP A 394 -13.87 -7.95 -14.58
N GLY A 395 -12.69 -8.58 -14.78
CA GLY A 395 -12.40 -9.42 -15.93
C GLY A 395 -12.30 -8.67 -17.26
N VAL A 396 -12.11 -7.36 -17.21
CA VAL A 396 -12.04 -6.50 -18.39
C VAL A 396 -10.68 -6.67 -19.08
N PRO A 397 -10.62 -6.80 -20.41
CA PRO A 397 -9.35 -6.90 -21.14
C PRO A 397 -8.46 -5.68 -20.91
N LEU A 398 -7.15 -5.92 -20.82
CA LEU A 398 -6.12 -4.90 -20.57
C LEU A 398 -6.24 -3.68 -21.49
N MET A 399 -6.53 -3.92 -22.76
CA MET A 399 -6.62 -2.86 -23.79
C MET A 399 -7.79 -1.89 -23.61
N SER A 400 -8.82 -2.25 -22.84
CA SER A 400 -9.94 -1.35 -22.54
C SER A 400 -9.51 -0.17 -21.66
N HIS A 401 -8.39 -0.33 -20.94
CA HIS A 401 -7.82 0.71 -20.07
C HIS A 401 -6.53 1.33 -20.63
N TRP A 402 -6.50 1.52 -21.98
CA TRP A 402 -5.32 2.03 -22.68
C TRP A 402 -4.84 3.41 -22.17
N THR A 403 -5.76 4.27 -21.70
CA THR A 403 -5.42 5.59 -21.14
C THR A 403 -4.58 5.47 -19.87
N GLN A 404 -4.96 4.60 -18.96
CA GLN A 404 -4.23 4.35 -17.72
C GLN A 404 -2.87 3.69 -18.02
N LEU A 405 -2.85 2.74 -18.96
CA LEU A 405 -1.60 2.13 -19.42
C LEU A 405 -0.66 3.16 -20.05
N ALA A 406 -1.21 4.10 -20.85
CA ALA A 406 -0.44 5.18 -21.44
C ALA A 406 0.17 6.10 -20.37
N ILE A 407 -0.57 6.39 -19.27
CA ILE A 407 -0.04 7.17 -18.14
C ILE A 407 1.14 6.44 -17.51
N VAL A 408 1.00 5.14 -17.21
CA VAL A 408 2.08 4.34 -16.60
C VAL A 408 3.31 4.30 -17.50
N LEU A 409 3.11 4.03 -18.80
CA LEU A 409 4.19 4.00 -19.80
C LEU A 409 4.86 5.37 -19.97
N ALA A 410 4.07 6.45 -19.99
CA ALA A 410 4.60 7.82 -20.10
C ALA A 410 5.50 8.15 -18.89
N TRP A 411 5.07 7.85 -17.67
CA TRP A 411 5.89 8.01 -16.47
C TRP A 411 7.19 7.20 -16.55
N GLY A 412 7.10 5.94 -16.97
CA GLY A 412 8.27 5.07 -17.12
C GLY A 412 9.26 5.61 -18.16
N LEU A 413 8.76 5.96 -19.34
CA LEU A 413 9.60 6.45 -20.45
C LEU A 413 10.24 7.80 -20.13
N VAL A 414 9.45 8.77 -19.65
CA VAL A 414 9.95 10.10 -19.30
C VAL A 414 11.00 9.98 -18.18
N SER A 415 10.69 9.23 -17.14
CA SER A 415 11.63 9.02 -16.02
C SER A 415 12.93 8.36 -16.48
N PHE A 416 12.85 7.35 -17.34
CA PHE A 416 14.01 6.67 -17.90
C PHE A 416 14.87 7.59 -18.77
N VAL A 417 14.24 8.33 -19.70
CA VAL A 417 14.97 9.27 -20.59
C VAL A 417 15.63 10.40 -19.79
N VAL A 418 14.92 10.97 -18.81
CA VAL A 418 15.47 12.02 -17.95
C VAL A 418 16.59 11.45 -17.08
N ALA A 419 16.41 10.25 -16.53
CA ALA A 419 17.45 9.59 -15.77
C ALA A 419 18.73 9.40 -16.59
N LEU A 420 18.63 8.90 -17.83
CA LEU A 420 19.80 8.73 -18.71
C LEU A 420 20.55 10.03 -18.96
N ARG A 421 19.84 11.16 -19.10
CA ARG A 421 20.46 12.48 -19.33
C ARG A 421 21.17 13.03 -18.08
N ILE A 422 20.63 12.73 -16.89
CA ILE A 422 21.13 13.26 -15.61
C ILE A 422 22.13 12.33 -14.95
N PHE A 423 22.17 11.06 -15.37
CA PHE A 423 22.97 10.01 -14.74
C PHE A 423 24.46 10.31 -14.82
N ARG A 424 25.09 10.39 -13.66
CA ARG A 424 26.54 10.56 -13.53
C ARG A 424 27.20 9.22 -13.23
N TRP A 425 28.10 8.81 -14.08
CA TRP A 425 28.90 7.58 -13.96
C TRP A 425 30.10 7.73 -13.00
N GLN A 426 30.15 8.84 -12.27
CA GLN A 426 31.27 9.16 -11.37
C GLN A 426 31.03 8.64 -9.97
#